data_cb6fdc43412c0869e118f1da5119cc38
#
_entry.id   cb6fdc43412c0869e118f1da5119cc38
#
_cell.length_a   1.000
_cell.length_b   1.000
_cell.length_c   1.000
_cell.angle_alpha   90.00
_cell.angle_beta   90.00
_cell.angle_gamma   90.00
#
_symmetry.space_group_name_H-M   'P 1'
#
loop_
_entity.id
_entity.type
_entity.pdbx_description
1 polymer ?
#
loop_
_entity_poly.entity_id
_entity_poly.type
_entity_poly.pdbx_seq_one_letter_code
_entity_poly.pdbx_strand_id
1 'polypeptide(L)'
;ALFAAIALSVALAHAQSKPVPTKSGLVFESVKDGTGASPKASDTVKVHYKGTFPDTGKEFDSSYKRGEPIEFPLQGVIPCWTEGVQLMKVGGKAKLTCPPGIAYGARGAGGVIPPNATLNFEVELLGIKGQ
;
A
#
# COMPACT_ATOMS: atom_id res chain seq x y z
N ALA A 1 -17.00 -24.37 -26.74
CA ALA A 1 -17.70 -23.22 -26.17
C ALA A 1 -17.69 -23.25 -24.65
N LEU A 2 -17.97 -24.37 -24.10
CA LEU A 2 -18.01 -24.48 -22.64
C LEU A 2 -16.65 -24.26 -21.98
N PHE A 3 -15.62 -24.72 -22.64
CA PHE A 3 -14.27 -24.59 -22.09
C PHE A 3 -13.80 -23.15 -22.05
N ALA A 4 -14.15 -22.39 -23.06
CA ALA A 4 -13.76 -20.99 -23.10
C ALA A 4 -14.42 -20.20 -21.98
N ALA A 5 -15.66 -20.52 -21.66
CA ALA A 5 -16.36 -19.85 -20.59
C ALA A 5 -15.71 -20.10 -19.24
N ILE A 6 -15.26 -21.31 -19.00
CA ILE A 6 -14.59 -21.67 -17.75
C ILE A 6 -13.28 -20.91 -17.61
N ALA A 7 -12.50 -20.88 -18.65
CA ALA A 7 -11.23 -20.17 -18.63
C ALA A 7 -11.43 -18.68 -18.36
N LEU A 8 -12.45 -18.10 -18.95
CA LEU A 8 -12.77 -16.71 -18.76
C LEU A 8 -13.12 -16.41 -17.30
N SER A 9 -13.87 -17.29 -16.66
CA SER A 9 -14.23 -17.15 -15.26
C SER A 9 -12.99 -17.06 -14.37
N VAL A 10 -12.05 -17.94 -14.60
CA VAL A 10 -10.81 -17.96 -13.82
C VAL A 10 -10.04 -16.66 -13.99
N ALA A 11 -9.94 -16.20 -15.23
CA ALA A 11 -9.23 -14.96 -15.50
C ALA A 11 -9.88 -13.77 -14.80
N LEU A 12 -11.19 -13.72 -14.77
CA LEU A 12 -11.90 -12.63 -14.08
C LEU A 12 -11.63 -12.64 -12.58
N ALA A 13 -11.53 -13.82 -11.99
CA ALA A 13 -11.27 -13.92 -10.56
C ALA A 13 -9.94 -13.29 -10.17
N HIS A 14 -8.98 -13.23 -11.08
CA HIS A 14 -7.68 -12.65 -10.82
C HIS A 14 -7.53 -11.21 -11.30
N ALA A 15 -8.48 -10.73 -12.08
CA ALA A 15 -8.38 -9.43 -12.72
C ALA A 15 -9.12 -8.34 -11.97
N GLN A 16 -9.56 -8.61 -10.76
CA GLN A 16 -10.42 -7.69 -10.02
C GLN A 16 -9.69 -6.52 -9.38
N SER A 17 -8.37 -6.54 -9.36
CA SER A 17 -7.58 -5.50 -8.68
C SER A 17 -7.60 -4.22 -9.46
N LYS A 18 -8.57 -3.38 -9.17
CA LYS A 18 -8.68 -2.06 -9.78
C LYS A 18 -8.37 -0.99 -8.75
N PRO A 19 -7.72 0.09 -9.16
CA PRO A 19 -7.51 1.20 -8.23
C PRO A 19 -8.84 1.75 -7.74
N VAL A 20 -8.93 1.95 -6.43
CA VAL A 20 -10.14 2.47 -5.79
C VAL A 20 -9.80 3.80 -5.16
N PRO A 21 -10.32 4.92 -5.66
CA PRO A 21 -10.10 6.21 -5.03
C PRO A 21 -10.92 6.32 -3.75
N THR A 22 -10.34 6.97 -2.74
CA THR A 22 -11.03 7.23 -1.48
C THR A 22 -11.28 8.71 -1.34
N LYS A 23 -12.10 9.06 -0.33
CA LYS A 23 -12.45 10.47 -0.09
C LYS A 23 -11.24 11.32 0.27
N SER A 24 -10.22 10.73 0.86
CA SER A 24 -9.02 11.46 1.27
C SER A 24 -8.08 11.77 0.10
N GLY A 25 -8.32 11.15 -1.05
CA GLY A 25 -7.42 11.26 -2.19
C GLY A 25 -6.50 10.07 -2.36
N LEU A 26 -6.43 9.19 -1.39
CA LEU A 26 -5.69 7.93 -1.53
C LEU A 26 -6.32 7.10 -2.64
N VAL A 27 -5.47 6.53 -3.50
CA VAL A 27 -5.91 5.51 -4.45
C VAL A 27 -5.34 4.18 -3.99
N PHE A 28 -6.22 3.24 -3.72
CA PHE A 28 -5.87 1.93 -3.19
C PHE A 28 -6.06 0.86 -4.28
N GLU A 29 -5.04 0.05 -4.49
CA GLU A 29 -5.14 -1.05 -5.44
C GLU A 29 -4.63 -2.32 -4.78
N SER A 30 -5.51 -3.33 -4.63
CA SER A 30 -5.09 -4.61 -4.10
C SER A 30 -4.34 -5.39 -5.18
N VAL A 31 -3.11 -5.78 -4.88
CA VAL A 31 -2.32 -6.64 -5.77
C VAL A 31 -2.56 -8.10 -5.42
N LYS A 32 -2.67 -8.37 -4.13
CA LYS A 32 -2.95 -9.70 -3.61
C LYS A 32 -3.80 -9.55 -2.35
N ASP A 33 -4.95 -10.19 -2.31
CA ASP A 33 -5.79 -10.14 -1.13
C ASP A 33 -5.21 -11.04 -0.05
N GLY A 34 -5.14 -10.52 1.18
CA GLY A 34 -4.77 -11.32 2.32
C GLY A 34 -5.96 -12.09 2.86
N THR A 35 -5.67 -13.03 3.75
CA THR A 35 -6.71 -13.85 4.36
C THR A 35 -6.82 -13.64 5.87
N GLY A 36 -5.91 -12.87 6.45
CA GLY A 36 -5.90 -12.61 7.88
C GLY A 36 -6.74 -11.42 8.27
N ALA A 37 -6.49 -10.91 9.46
CA ALA A 37 -7.24 -9.78 9.99
C ALA A 37 -6.80 -8.47 9.34
N SER A 38 -7.66 -7.47 9.37
CA SER A 38 -7.31 -6.11 9.00
C SER A 38 -6.89 -5.35 10.25
N PRO A 39 -5.84 -4.53 10.17
CA PRO A 39 -5.40 -3.76 11.33
C PRO A 39 -6.32 -2.59 11.61
N LYS A 40 -6.23 -2.09 12.83
CA LYS A 40 -6.93 -0.89 13.27
C LYS A 40 -5.94 0.25 13.37
N ALA A 41 -6.44 1.48 13.42
CA ALA A 41 -5.58 2.66 13.53
C ALA A 41 -4.66 2.61 14.74
N SER A 42 -5.04 1.93 15.80
CA SER A 42 -4.23 1.82 17.01
C SER A 42 -3.21 0.69 16.97
N ASP A 43 -3.20 -0.10 15.90
CA ASP A 43 -2.30 -1.26 15.80
C ASP A 43 -0.92 -0.87 15.30
N THR A 44 0.08 -1.69 15.66
CA THR A 44 1.40 -1.67 15.06
C THR A 44 1.46 -2.82 14.07
N VAL A 45 1.90 -2.53 12.87
CA VAL A 45 1.93 -3.51 11.79
C VAL A 45 3.36 -3.82 11.38
N LYS A 46 3.56 -5.04 10.88
CA LYS A 46 4.82 -5.48 10.33
C LYS A 46 4.66 -5.57 8.82
N VAL A 47 5.48 -4.83 8.08
CA VAL A 47 5.33 -4.72 6.64
C VAL A 47 6.66 -4.77 5.92
N HIS A 48 6.63 -5.22 4.67
CA HIS A 48 7.63 -4.85 3.67
C HIS A 48 7.02 -3.78 2.79
N TYR A 49 7.83 -2.85 2.33
CA TYR A 49 7.33 -1.78 1.48
C TYR A 49 8.39 -1.27 0.53
N LYS A 50 7.93 -0.60 -0.52
CA LYS A 50 8.78 0.06 -1.50
C LYS A 50 8.08 1.33 -1.93
N GLY A 51 8.78 2.46 -1.82
CA GLY A 51 8.26 3.76 -2.23
C GLY A 51 8.92 4.24 -3.50
N THR A 52 8.13 4.73 -4.45
CA THR A 52 8.62 5.25 -5.72
C THR A 52 7.92 6.54 -6.07
N PHE A 53 8.54 7.34 -6.95
CA PHE A 53 7.92 8.53 -7.51
C PHE A 53 7.16 8.16 -8.78
N PRO A 54 5.87 8.54 -8.89
CA PRO A 54 5.06 8.12 -10.05
C PRO A 54 5.58 8.61 -11.39
N ASP A 55 6.15 9.81 -11.41
CA ASP A 55 6.59 10.44 -12.67
C ASP A 55 7.86 9.81 -13.24
N THR A 56 8.78 9.38 -12.39
CA THR A 56 10.05 8.82 -12.83
C THR A 56 10.17 7.33 -12.59
N GLY A 57 9.36 6.78 -11.68
CA GLY A 57 9.49 5.40 -11.22
C GLY A 57 10.67 5.18 -10.30
N LYS A 58 11.39 6.25 -9.94
CA LYS A 58 12.56 6.13 -9.10
C LYS A 58 12.19 5.75 -7.68
N GLU A 59 12.88 4.76 -7.14
CA GLU A 59 12.68 4.31 -5.78
C GLU A 59 13.37 5.26 -4.81
N PHE A 60 12.65 5.67 -3.74
CA PHE A 60 13.25 6.53 -2.73
C PHE A 60 13.44 5.81 -1.39
N ASP A 61 12.77 4.68 -1.19
CA ASP A 61 12.91 3.90 0.03
C ASP A 61 12.40 2.48 -0.20
N SER A 62 12.98 1.51 0.53
CA SER A 62 12.56 0.12 0.38
C SER A 62 13.05 -0.71 1.55
N SER A 63 12.13 -1.43 2.20
CA SER A 63 12.51 -2.41 3.22
C SER A 63 13.13 -3.65 2.58
N TYR A 64 12.76 -3.95 1.35
CA TYR A 64 13.34 -5.09 0.61
C TYR A 64 14.85 -4.91 0.41
N LYS A 65 15.28 -3.69 0.16
CA LYS A 65 16.70 -3.39 0.01
C LYS A 65 17.49 -3.66 1.28
N ARG A 66 16.87 -3.42 2.43
CA ARG A 66 17.49 -3.66 3.72
C ARG A 66 17.42 -5.12 4.14
N GLY A 67 16.62 -5.92 3.43
CA GLY A 67 16.51 -7.35 3.66
C GLY A 67 15.67 -7.75 4.86
N GLU A 68 14.95 -6.80 5.47
CA GLU A 68 14.10 -7.13 6.61
C GLU A 68 12.87 -6.23 6.68
N PRO A 69 11.76 -6.76 7.19
CA PRO A 69 10.54 -5.98 7.36
C PRO A 69 10.68 -4.99 8.49
N ILE A 70 9.79 -4.01 8.52
CA ILE A 70 9.78 -2.97 9.53
C ILE A 70 8.43 -2.95 10.22
N GLU A 71 8.43 -2.62 11.52
CA GLU A 71 7.22 -2.42 12.29
C GLU A 71 6.92 -0.93 12.39
N PHE A 72 5.67 -0.57 12.13
CA PHE A 72 5.19 0.81 12.25
C PHE A 72 3.91 0.87 13.05
N PRO A 73 3.81 1.79 14.02
CA PRO A 73 2.51 2.11 14.59
C PRO A 73 1.70 2.92 13.58
N LEU A 74 0.46 2.51 13.29
CA LEU A 74 -0.32 3.18 12.26
C LEU A 74 -0.67 4.62 12.61
N GLN A 75 -0.60 4.98 13.88
CA GLN A 75 -0.79 6.36 14.31
C GLN A 75 0.43 7.23 14.07
N GLY A 76 1.58 6.64 13.80
CA GLY A 76 2.84 7.36 13.66
C GLY A 76 3.36 7.45 12.24
N VAL A 77 2.53 7.15 11.24
CA VAL A 77 2.94 7.19 9.84
C VAL A 77 2.10 8.24 9.09
N ILE A 78 2.43 8.48 7.82
CA ILE A 78 1.67 9.44 7.02
C ILE A 78 0.21 8.98 6.91
N PRO A 79 -0.74 9.92 6.81
CA PRO A 79 -2.17 9.57 6.79
C PRO A 79 -2.55 8.59 5.70
N CYS A 80 -1.87 8.64 4.55
CA CYS A 80 -2.09 7.70 3.46
C CYS A 80 -1.91 6.25 3.93
N TRP A 81 -0.88 5.99 4.71
CA TRP A 81 -0.60 4.67 5.25
C TRP A 81 -1.59 4.30 6.35
N THR A 82 -1.90 5.26 7.24
CA THR A 82 -2.87 5.00 8.31
C THR A 82 -4.18 4.51 7.74
N GLU A 83 -4.63 5.16 6.68
CA GLU A 83 -5.86 4.76 6.00
C GLU A 83 -5.68 3.49 5.17
N GLY A 84 -4.65 3.47 4.32
CA GLY A 84 -4.49 2.41 3.33
C GLY A 84 -4.22 1.04 3.93
N VAL A 85 -3.39 0.98 4.97
CA VAL A 85 -3.05 -0.31 5.57
C VAL A 85 -4.26 -0.91 6.30
N GLN A 86 -5.16 -0.09 6.80
CA GLN A 86 -6.40 -0.59 7.40
C GLN A 86 -7.34 -1.24 6.38
N LEU A 87 -7.17 -0.95 5.11
CA LEU A 87 -7.93 -1.57 4.03
C LEU A 87 -7.36 -2.92 3.62
N MET A 88 -6.18 -3.27 4.12
CA MET A 88 -5.51 -4.52 3.81
C MET A 88 -5.83 -5.58 4.86
N LYS A 89 -5.50 -6.83 4.52
CA LYS A 89 -5.53 -7.96 5.45
C LYS A 89 -4.15 -8.59 5.50
N VAL A 90 -3.82 -9.19 6.62
CA VAL A 90 -2.54 -9.89 6.77
C VAL A 90 -2.38 -10.93 5.66
N GLY A 91 -1.22 -10.94 5.05
CA GLY A 91 -0.92 -11.77 3.89
C GLY A 91 -1.15 -11.08 2.56
N GLY A 92 -1.73 -9.88 2.58
CA GLY A 92 -2.01 -9.13 1.37
C GLY A 92 -0.91 -8.22 0.93
N LYS A 93 -1.02 -7.76 -0.31
CA LYS A 93 -0.11 -6.79 -0.90
C LYS A 93 -0.94 -5.78 -1.68
N ALA A 94 -0.60 -4.51 -1.55
CA ALA A 94 -1.37 -3.44 -2.18
C ALA A 94 -0.47 -2.32 -2.66
N LYS A 95 -0.99 -1.53 -3.60
CA LYS A 95 -0.35 -0.30 -4.05
C LYS A 95 -1.16 0.86 -3.50
N LEU A 96 -0.46 1.83 -2.92
CA LEU A 96 -1.06 3.04 -2.41
C LEU A 96 -0.50 4.21 -3.21
N THR A 97 -1.38 5.00 -3.82
CA THR A 97 -0.98 6.26 -4.43
C THR A 97 -1.38 7.38 -3.48
N CYS A 98 -0.38 8.08 -2.97
CA CYS A 98 -0.54 9.05 -1.91
C CYS A 98 -0.33 10.46 -2.44
N PRO A 99 -1.41 11.26 -2.59
CA PRO A 99 -1.22 12.67 -2.94
C PRO A 99 -0.55 13.41 -1.78
N PRO A 100 0.07 14.57 -2.07
CA PRO A 100 0.88 15.25 -1.04
C PRO A 100 0.10 15.61 0.22
N GLY A 101 -1.18 15.90 0.13
CA GLY A 101 -1.98 16.28 1.30
C GLY A 101 -2.09 15.21 2.37
N ILE A 102 -1.87 13.94 2.03
CA ILE A 102 -1.88 12.83 2.98
C ILE A 102 -0.53 12.10 3.00
N ALA A 103 0.50 12.73 2.48
CA ALA A 103 1.88 12.25 2.50
C ALA A 103 2.75 13.27 3.21
N TYR A 104 3.70 13.88 2.51
CA TYR A 104 4.63 14.82 3.16
C TYR A 104 4.33 16.29 2.84
N GLY A 105 3.27 16.56 2.09
CA GLY A 105 2.73 17.91 1.88
C GLY A 105 3.68 18.86 1.18
N ALA A 106 3.45 20.13 1.43
CA ALA A 106 4.24 21.22 0.83
C ALA A 106 5.67 21.26 1.37
N ARG A 107 5.92 20.64 2.52
CA ARG A 107 7.24 20.64 3.14
C ARG A 107 8.16 19.57 2.57
N GLY A 108 7.60 18.45 2.12
CA GLY A 108 8.41 17.29 1.73
C GLY A 108 9.10 16.65 2.92
N ALA A 109 10.15 15.90 2.64
CA ALA A 109 10.94 15.22 3.68
C ALA A 109 12.41 15.32 3.32
N GLY A 110 13.12 16.02 4.15
CA GLY A 110 14.56 16.27 4.15
C GLY A 110 15.41 15.71 3.03
N GLY A 111 15.47 16.32 1.87
CA GLY A 111 16.37 15.92 0.79
C GLY A 111 15.94 14.69 0.00
N VAL A 112 14.93 13.95 0.46
CA VAL A 112 14.48 12.71 -0.20
C VAL A 112 13.16 12.92 -0.92
N ILE A 113 12.19 13.54 -0.24
CA ILE A 113 10.86 13.79 -0.80
C ILE A 113 10.74 15.27 -1.10
N PRO A 114 10.56 15.67 -2.37
CA PRO A 114 10.38 17.08 -2.70
C PRO A 114 9.02 17.60 -2.22
N PRO A 115 8.86 18.93 -2.16
CA PRO A 115 7.57 19.52 -1.83
C PRO A 115 6.48 19.11 -2.81
N ASN A 116 5.28 18.90 -2.29
CA ASN A 116 4.09 18.60 -3.08
C ASN A 116 4.23 17.36 -3.94
N ALA A 117 4.94 16.34 -3.44
CA ALA A 117 5.16 15.10 -4.19
C ALA A 117 4.01 14.13 -3.98
N THR A 118 3.53 13.54 -5.07
CA THR A 118 2.68 12.35 -5.03
C THR A 118 3.60 11.14 -4.96
N LEU A 119 3.26 10.17 -4.12
CA LEU A 119 4.10 9.01 -3.88
C LEU A 119 3.34 7.74 -4.14
N ASN A 120 4.01 6.75 -4.70
CA ASN A 120 3.49 5.39 -4.82
C ASN A 120 4.20 4.50 -3.81
N PHE A 121 3.42 3.68 -3.11
CA PHE A 121 3.96 2.66 -2.21
C PHE A 121 3.40 1.31 -2.59
N GLU A 122 4.26 0.30 -2.64
CA GLU A 122 3.81 -1.09 -2.56
C GLU A 122 4.02 -1.55 -1.14
N VAL A 123 2.97 -2.07 -0.53
CA VAL A 123 3.00 -2.50 0.88
C VAL A 123 2.55 -3.94 0.96
N GLU A 124 3.36 -4.75 1.62
CA GLU A 124 3.01 -6.14 1.93
C GLU A 124 2.80 -6.24 3.43
N LEU A 125 1.58 -6.57 3.84
CA LEU A 125 1.23 -6.64 5.26
C LEU A 125 1.52 -8.04 5.77
N LEU A 126 2.56 -8.16 6.60
CA LEU A 126 3.02 -9.44 7.10
C LEU A 126 2.38 -9.84 8.41
N GLY A 127 2.04 -8.87 9.25
CA GLY A 127 1.44 -9.19 10.53
C GLY A 127 1.00 -7.95 11.28
N ILE A 128 0.23 -8.21 12.34
CA ILE A 128 -0.22 -7.19 13.28
C ILE A 128 0.35 -7.58 14.63
N LYS A 129 1.08 -6.66 15.26
CA LYS A 129 1.74 -6.96 16.53
C LYS A 129 0.71 -7.32 17.60
N GLY A 130 0.95 -8.41 18.31
CA GLY A 130 0.03 -8.89 19.34
C GLY A 130 -1.04 -9.83 18.83
N GLN A 131 -0.98 -10.19 17.56
CA GLN A 131 -1.92 -11.16 16.98
C GLN A 131 -1.22 -12.32 16.31
#